data_02afb223cd873139c042d4c429543060
#
_entry.id   02afb223cd873139c042d4c429543060
#
_cell.length_a   1.000
_cell.length_b   1.000
_cell.length_c   1.000
_cell.angle_alpha   90.00
_cell.angle_beta   90.00
_cell.angle_gamma   90.00
#
_symmetry.space_group_name_H-M   'P 1'
#
loop_
_entity.id
_entity.type
_entity.pdbx_description
1 polymer ?
#
loop_
_entity_poly.entity_id
_entity_poly.type
_entity_poly.pdbx_seq_one_letter_code
_entity_poly.pdbx_strand_id
1 'polypeptide(L)'
;QNGAAMSVGRISTFLDIYIQRDLNEGTLTEDEAQELIDHLVMKFRMVKFARIPSYNELFTGDPVWATLEVAGMGQDGRSMVTKNDFRFLHTLENMGPSPEPNLTVLYSSRLPKAFKHYASLISVKTSSIQYENDDVMRPVWGDDYSICCCVSATQTGKEMQFFGARANLAKCLTYAVSGGVDSKTREQCGPKYRAVEGDVLTYDEFMPRFMDMMDWLAGVYVKTLNLIHYMH
;
A
#
# COMPACT_ATOMS: atom_id res chain seq x y z
N GLN A 1 16.47 10.43 4.26
CA GLN A 1 15.14 10.31 4.82
C GLN A 1 14.96 8.94 5.48
N ASN A 2 14.47 8.94 6.69
CA ASN A 2 14.21 7.72 7.46
C ASN A 2 12.70 7.55 7.60
N GLY A 3 12.12 6.77 6.72
CA GLY A 3 10.69 6.45 6.77
C GLY A 3 10.47 4.96 6.67
N ALA A 4 9.28 4.51 7.04
CA ALA A 4 8.87 3.15 6.76
C ALA A 4 8.34 3.01 5.32
N ALA A 5 7.92 4.11 4.71
CA ALA A 5 7.32 4.16 3.39
C ALA A 5 7.45 5.55 2.77
N MET A 6 7.23 5.65 1.47
CA MET A 6 7.09 6.93 0.75
C MET A 6 5.98 6.80 -0.29
N SER A 7 5.30 7.90 -0.59
CA SER A 7 4.43 8.00 -1.75
C SER A 7 4.88 9.14 -2.64
N VAL A 8 4.85 8.93 -3.93
CA VAL A 8 5.15 9.95 -4.93
C VAL A 8 3.89 10.41 -5.69
N GLY A 9 2.74 9.91 -5.28
CA GLY A 9 1.44 10.27 -5.84
C GLY A 9 1.30 9.88 -7.31
N ARG A 10 0.46 10.61 -8.04
CA ARG A 10 0.19 10.40 -9.47
C ARG A 10 1.34 10.91 -10.34
N ILE A 11 2.48 10.27 -10.20
CA ILE A 11 3.73 10.67 -10.83
C ILE A 11 3.64 10.69 -12.36
N SER A 12 2.87 9.79 -12.96
CA SER A 12 2.66 9.74 -14.40
C SER A 12 2.09 11.05 -14.94
N THR A 13 1.08 11.60 -14.25
CA THR A 13 0.37 12.80 -14.65
C THR A 13 1.26 14.04 -14.60
N PHE A 14 1.95 14.29 -13.50
CA PHE A 14 2.74 15.53 -13.41
C PHE A 14 4.05 15.48 -14.21
N LEU A 15 4.64 14.31 -14.42
CA LEU A 15 5.80 14.16 -15.30
C LEU A 15 5.42 14.30 -16.78
N ASP A 16 4.19 13.99 -17.16
CA ASP A 16 3.74 14.09 -18.55
C ASP A 16 3.86 15.51 -19.11
N ILE A 17 3.63 16.52 -18.27
CA ILE A 17 3.76 17.93 -18.65
C ILE A 17 5.16 18.22 -19.20
N TYR A 18 6.19 17.73 -18.56
CA TYR A 18 7.58 17.97 -18.93
C TYR A 18 8.01 17.09 -20.11
N ILE A 19 7.72 15.80 -20.04
CA ILE A 19 8.08 14.86 -21.11
C ILE A 19 7.37 15.22 -22.42
N GLN A 20 6.08 15.57 -22.37
CA GLN A 20 5.35 15.95 -23.57
C GLN A 20 5.87 17.27 -24.17
N ARG A 21 6.25 18.24 -23.33
CA ARG A 21 6.91 19.46 -23.81
C ARG A 21 8.18 19.12 -24.57
N ASP A 22 9.07 18.34 -23.97
CA ASP A 22 10.38 18.02 -24.53
C ASP A 22 10.28 17.16 -25.82
N LEU A 23 9.27 16.28 -25.88
CA LEU A 23 8.92 15.55 -27.11
C LEU A 23 8.45 16.50 -28.21
N ASN A 24 7.60 17.48 -27.89
CA ASN A 24 7.08 18.46 -28.84
C ASN A 24 8.17 19.41 -29.37
N GLU A 25 9.15 19.74 -28.53
CA GLU A 25 10.32 20.55 -28.89
C GLU A 25 11.38 19.74 -29.64
N GLY A 26 11.24 18.43 -29.73
CA GLY A 26 12.21 17.52 -30.37
C GLY A 26 13.53 17.39 -29.61
N THR A 27 13.55 17.78 -28.34
CA THR A 27 14.71 17.61 -27.45
C THR A 27 14.75 16.22 -26.79
N LEU A 28 13.67 15.47 -26.92
CA LEU A 28 13.50 14.12 -26.41
C LEU A 28 12.79 13.25 -27.47
N THR A 29 13.17 12.01 -27.60
CA THR A 29 12.48 10.99 -28.40
C THR A 29 11.59 10.12 -27.51
N GLU A 30 10.67 9.36 -28.11
CA GLU A 30 9.80 8.42 -27.37
C GLU A 30 10.61 7.34 -26.63
N ASP A 31 11.70 6.84 -27.25
CA ASP A 31 12.58 5.83 -26.66
C ASP A 31 13.36 6.41 -25.47
N GLU A 32 13.89 7.61 -25.59
CA GLU A 32 14.55 8.30 -24.48
C GLU A 32 13.59 8.64 -23.35
N ALA A 33 12.33 8.98 -23.67
CA ALA A 33 11.30 9.19 -22.66
C ALA A 33 11.01 7.91 -21.86
N GLN A 34 10.95 6.75 -22.52
CA GLN A 34 10.83 5.46 -21.85
C GLN A 34 12.05 5.16 -20.99
N GLU A 35 13.25 5.38 -21.50
CA GLU A 35 14.51 5.16 -20.78
C GLU A 35 14.59 6.01 -19.50
N LEU A 36 14.16 7.27 -19.55
CA LEU A 36 14.11 8.14 -18.37
C LEU A 36 13.15 7.60 -17.29
N ILE A 37 11.99 7.08 -17.69
CA ILE A 37 11.04 6.45 -16.76
C ILE A 37 11.61 5.16 -16.19
N ASP A 38 12.26 4.33 -17.00
CA ASP A 38 12.94 3.11 -16.55
C ASP A 38 14.04 3.43 -15.54
N HIS A 39 14.85 4.45 -15.78
CA HIS A 39 15.88 4.93 -14.85
C HIS A 39 15.26 5.42 -13.52
N LEU A 40 14.15 6.12 -13.57
CA LEU A 40 13.45 6.57 -12.36
C LEU A 40 12.96 5.37 -11.53
N VAL A 41 12.32 4.40 -12.18
CA VAL A 41 11.84 3.18 -11.52
C VAL A 41 13.01 2.35 -10.97
N MET A 42 14.12 2.27 -11.70
CA MET A 42 15.36 1.64 -11.20
C MET A 42 15.83 2.30 -9.90
N LYS A 43 15.82 3.63 -9.82
CA LYS A 43 16.21 4.34 -8.59
C LYS A 43 15.29 4.01 -7.42
N PHE A 44 13.97 3.88 -7.64
CA PHE A 44 13.05 3.41 -6.59
C PHE A 44 13.39 1.99 -6.12
N ARG A 45 13.81 1.09 -7.02
CA ARG A 45 14.27 -0.25 -6.64
C ARG A 45 15.57 -0.24 -5.83
N MET A 46 16.38 0.81 -5.98
CA MET A 46 17.67 0.97 -5.28
C MET A 46 17.57 1.71 -3.96
N VAL A 47 16.48 2.44 -3.71
CA VAL A 47 16.30 3.21 -2.47
C VAL A 47 16.32 2.27 -1.26
N LYS A 48 17.05 2.67 -0.24
CA LYS A 48 17.10 1.99 1.06
C LYS A 48 16.89 2.99 2.19
N PHE A 49 16.17 2.56 3.22
CA PHE A 49 16.04 3.33 4.44
C PHE A 49 16.95 2.78 5.52
N ALA A 50 17.51 3.68 6.32
CA ALA A 50 18.26 3.29 7.51
C ALA A 50 17.28 2.70 8.55
N ARG A 51 17.42 1.41 8.82
CA ARG A 51 16.59 0.67 9.78
C ARG A 51 17.48 -0.17 10.68
N ILE A 52 17.01 -0.41 11.90
CA ILE A 52 17.69 -1.34 12.80
C ILE A 52 17.49 -2.79 12.32
N PRO A 53 18.44 -3.69 12.53
CA PRO A 53 18.37 -5.07 12.04
C PRO A 53 17.09 -5.81 12.45
N SER A 54 16.63 -5.64 13.69
CA SER A 54 15.41 -6.26 14.19
C SER A 54 14.14 -5.82 13.44
N TYR A 55 14.14 -4.62 12.89
CA TYR A 55 13.02 -4.15 12.05
C TYR A 55 13.03 -4.85 10.69
N ASN A 56 14.20 -4.99 10.07
CA ASN A 56 14.34 -5.70 8.80
C ASN A 56 14.01 -7.19 8.95
N GLU A 57 14.41 -7.80 10.06
CA GLU A 57 14.07 -9.18 10.39
C GLU A 57 12.56 -9.40 10.50
N LEU A 58 11.84 -8.46 11.13
CA LEU A 58 10.38 -8.50 11.23
C LEU A 58 9.69 -8.54 9.87
N PHE A 59 10.25 -7.87 8.87
CA PHE A 59 9.69 -7.78 7.52
C PHE A 59 10.35 -8.71 6.49
N THR A 60 11.18 -9.63 6.94
CA THR A 60 11.85 -10.62 6.08
C THR A 60 12.67 -9.94 4.97
N GLY A 61 13.35 -8.87 5.30
CA GLY A 61 14.15 -8.09 4.36
C GLY A 61 14.07 -6.59 4.61
N ASP A 62 14.27 -5.82 3.56
CA ASP A 62 14.34 -4.37 3.62
C ASP A 62 13.33 -3.71 2.65
N PRO A 63 12.02 -3.90 2.86
CA PRO A 63 11.02 -3.27 2.03
C PRO A 63 11.03 -1.75 2.23
N VAL A 64 10.87 -1.00 1.15
CA VAL A 64 10.86 0.47 1.14
C VAL A 64 9.43 1.00 1.06
N TRP A 65 8.53 0.23 0.43
CA TRP A 65 7.16 0.63 0.14
C TRP A 65 7.09 2.01 -0.53
N ALA A 66 7.93 2.20 -1.54
CA ALA A 66 7.81 3.34 -2.42
C ALA A 66 6.59 3.11 -3.32
N THR A 67 5.59 3.97 -3.21
CA THR A 67 4.35 3.86 -3.97
C THR A 67 4.28 4.95 -5.02
N LEU A 68 4.00 4.55 -6.25
CA LEU A 68 3.68 5.45 -7.35
C LEU A 68 2.31 5.09 -7.91
N GLU A 69 1.60 6.09 -8.37
CA GLU A 69 0.25 5.96 -8.87
C GLU A 69 0.16 6.36 -10.33
N VAL A 70 -0.67 5.65 -11.06
CA VAL A 70 -0.96 5.89 -12.46
C VAL A 70 -2.48 5.93 -12.68
N ALA A 71 -2.91 6.61 -13.73
CA ALA A 71 -4.30 6.78 -14.14
C ALA A 71 -5.17 7.55 -13.12
N GLY A 72 -6.38 7.06 -12.87
CA GLY A 72 -7.39 7.74 -12.06
C GLY A 72 -8.19 8.79 -12.82
N MET A 73 -9.08 9.47 -12.09
CA MET A 73 -9.95 10.51 -12.63
C MET A 73 -9.59 11.87 -12.06
N GLY A 74 -9.66 12.91 -12.86
CA GLY A 74 -9.47 14.30 -12.45
C GLY A 74 -10.73 14.90 -11.80
N GLN A 75 -10.56 16.08 -11.19
CA GLN A 75 -11.65 16.85 -10.57
C GLN A 75 -12.77 17.18 -11.56
N ASP A 76 -12.40 17.42 -12.81
CA ASP A 76 -13.32 17.71 -13.91
C ASP A 76 -14.00 16.47 -14.50
N GLY A 77 -13.75 15.28 -13.92
CA GLY A 77 -14.31 14.02 -14.37
C GLY A 77 -13.65 13.43 -15.61
N ARG A 78 -12.56 14.00 -16.11
CA ARG A 78 -11.77 13.43 -17.20
C ARG A 78 -10.84 12.33 -16.67
N SER A 79 -10.51 11.39 -17.55
CA SER A 79 -9.44 10.44 -17.28
C SER A 79 -8.10 11.16 -17.21
N MET A 80 -7.29 10.80 -16.22
CA MET A 80 -5.93 11.31 -16.05
C MET A 80 -4.88 10.44 -16.76
N VAL A 81 -5.32 9.45 -17.54
CA VAL A 81 -4.42 8.58 -18.31
C VAL A 81 -3.66 9.39 -19.36
N THR A 82 -2.34 9.32 -19.30
CA THR A 82 -1.38 9.92 -20.23
C THR A 82 -0.51 8.84 -20.88
N LYS A 83 0.39 9.21 -21.77
CA LYS A 83 1.40 8.28 -22.32
C LYS A 83 2.31 7.73 -21.21
N ASN A 84 2.59 8.52 -20.18
CA ASN A 84 3.45 8.08 -19.08
C ASN A 84 2.84 6.94 -18.26
N ASP A 85 1.51 6.84 -18.18
CA ASP A 85 0.89 5.67 -17.54
C ASP A 85 1.27 4.38 -18.26
N PHE A 86 1.29 4.39 -19.57
CA PHE A 86 1.76 3.25 -20.35
C PHE A 86 3.26 3.02 -20.18
N ARG A 87 4.09 4.08 -20.12
CA ARG A 87 5.53 3.95 -19.90
C ARG A 87 5.83 3.34 -18.53
N PHE A 88 5.15 3.77 -17.46
CA PHE A 88 5.31 3.17 -16.13
C PHE A 88 4.93 1.70 -16.11
N LEU A 89 3.83 1.31 -16.75
CA LEU A 89 3.47 -0.10 -16.89
C LEU A 89 4.51 -0.88 -17.70
N HIS A 90 5.04 -0.27 -18.78
CA HIS A 90 6.02 -0.90 -19.66
C HIS A 90 7.36 -1.15 -18.96
N THR A 91 7.71 -0.40 -17.92
CA THR A 91 8.91 -0.68 -17.11
C THR A 91 8.93 -2.10 -16.54
N LEU A 92 7.74 -2.68 -16.27
CA LEU A 92 7.65 -4.06 -15.79
C LEU A 92 8.00 -5.10 -16.88
N GLU A 93 7.88 -4.75 -18.15
CA GLU A 93 8.36 -5.58 -19.26
C GLU A 93 9.86 -5.38 -19.48
N ASN A 94 10.35 -4.14 -19.47
CA ASN A 94 11.76 -3.81 -19.69
C ASN A 94 12.68 -4.32 -18.58
N MET A 95 12.26 -4.17 -17.32
CA MET A 95 13.09 -4.49 -16.15
C MET A 95 12.63 -5.73 -15.38
N GLY A 96 11.57 -6.36 -15.83
CA GLY A 96 10.95 -7.50 -15.15
C GLY A 96 10.11 -7.12 -13.90
N PRO A 97 9.31 -8.09 -13.40
CA PRO A 97 8.47 -7.91 -12.24
C PRO A 97 9.28 -7.58 -10.99
N SER A 98 8.70 -6.75 -10.12
CA SER A 98 9.32 -6.38 -8.84
C SER A 98 8.26 -5.95 -7.85
N PRO A 99 8.44 -6.24 -6.54
CA PRO A 99 7.56 -5.70 -5.50
C PRO A 99 7.77 -4.19 -5.28
N GLU A 100 8.87 -3.63 -5.77
CA GLU A 100 9.22 -2.22 -5.62
C GLU A 100 9.49 -1.57 -6.99
N PRO A 101 9.01 -0.36 -7.21
CA PRO A 101 8.04 0.36 -6.39
C PRO A 101 6.67 -0.31 -6.40
N ASN A 102 5.84 -0.06 -5.38
CA ASN A 102 4.43 -0.42 -5.44
C ASN A 102 3.77 0.42 -6.53
N LEU A 103 3.47 -0.20 -7.67
CA LEU A 103 2.81 0.46 -8.78
C LEU A 103 1.30 0.27 -8.62
N THR A 104 0.59 1.35 -8.36
CA THR A 104 -0.84 1.35 -8.09
C THR A 104 -1.60 2.00 -9.25
N VAL A 105 -2.51 1.26 -9.86
CA VAL A 105 -3.46 1.79 -10.82
C VAL A 105 -4.69 2.30 -10.07
N LEU A 106 -4.97 3.58 -10.16
CA LEU A 106 -6.22 4.17 -9.67
C LEU A 106 -7.31 3.85 -10.70
N TYR A 107 -7.98 2.73 -10.48
CA TYR A 107 -8.95 2.19 -11.42
C TYR A 107 -10.30 2.90 -11.34
N SER A 108 -10.83 3.27 -12.51
CA SER A 108 -12.22 3.69 -12.67
C SER A 108 -12.85 2.97 -13.86
N SER A 109 -14.14 2.71 -13.77
CA SER A 109 -14.92 2.17 -14.88
C SER A 109 -14.84 3.06 -16.13
N ARG A 110 -14.62 4.36 -15.94
CA ARG A 110 -14.53 5.40 -16.98
C ARG A 110 -13.17 5.52 -17.66
N LEU A 111 -12.15 4.83 -17.20
CA LEU A 111 -10.82 4.84 -17.84
C LEU A 111 -10.88 4.33 -19.29
N PRO A 112 -10.00 4.81 -20.18
CA PRO A 112 -9.93 4.35 -21.57
C PRO A 112 -9.79 2.82 -21.67
N LYS A 113 -10.53 2.21 -22.57
CA LYS A 113 -10.49 0.74 -22.77
C LYS A 113 -9.08 0.23 -23.10
N ALA A 114 -8.34 0.98 -23.92
CA ALA A 114 -6.97 0.63 -24.29
C ALA A 114 -6.06 0.55 -23.07
N PHE A 115 -6.15 1.53 -22.15
CA PHE A 115 -5.38 1.52 -20.92
C PHE A 115 -5.77 0.34 -20.02
N LYS A 116 -7.06 0.12 -19.79
CA LYS A 116 -7.56 -1.00 -18.96
C LYS A 116 -7.08 -2.34 -19.51
N HIS A 117 -7.12 -2.51 -20.84
CA HIS A 117 -6.63 -3.74 -21.50
C HIS A 117 -5.12 -3.92 -21.27
N TYR A 118 -4.34 -2.86 -21.50
CA TYR A 118 -2.88 -2.92 -21.32
C TYR A 118 -2.50 -3.18 -19.86
N ALA A 119 -3.10 -2.47 -18.91
CA ALA A 119 -2.85 -2.69 -17.49
C ALA A 119 -3.18 -4.13 -17.07
N SER A 120 -4.31 -4.68 -17.54
CA SER A 120 -4.67 -6.08 -17.26
C SER A 120 -3.66 -7.05 -17.87
N LEU A 121 -3.19 -6.80 -19.10
CA LEU A 121 -2.18 -7.63 -19.75
C LEU A 121 -0.88 -7.67 -18.95
N ILE A 122 -0.38 -6.50 -18.54
CA ILE A 122 0.85 -6.39 -17.73
C ILE A 122 0.64 -7.04 -16.36
N SER A 123 -0.52 -6.85 -15.74
CA SER A 123 -0.87 -7.46 -14.46
C SER A 123 -0.80 -8.99 -14.52
N VAL A 124 -1.36 -9.59 -15.56
CA VAL A 124 -1.33 -11.05 -15.76
C VAL A 124 0.09 -11.55 -16.00
N LYS A 125 0.88 -10.80 -16.78
CA LYS A 125 2.28 -11.19 -17.08
C LYS A 125 3.22 -11.09 -15.89
N THR A 126 3.02 -10.08 -15.01
CA THR A 126 4.06 -9.69 -14.04
C THR A 126 3.64 -9.84 -12.58
N SER A 127 2.34 -9.88 -12.29
CA SER A 127 1.79 -9.88 -10.92
C SER A 127 2.35 -8.74 -10.03
N SER A 128 2.72 -7.60 -10.65
CA SER A 128 3.43 -6.48 -9.98
C SER A 128 2.63 -5.18 -9.97
N ILE A 129 1.32 -5.25 -10.15
CA ILE A 129 0.43 -4.09 -10.17
C ILE A 129 -0.61 -4.24 -9.08
N GLN A 130 -0.81 -3.17 -8.30
CA GLN A 130 -1.94 -3.02 -7.39
C GLN A 130 -3.06 -2.20 -8.05
N TYR A 131 -4.28 -2.40 -7.60
CA TYR A 131 -5.45 -1.65 -8.06
C TYR A 131 -6.19 -1.07 -6.87
N GLU A 132 -6.44 0.24 -6.93
CA GLU A 132 -7.38 0.92 -6.04
C GLU A 132 -8.59 1.39 -6.83
N ASN A 133 -9.77 1.18 -6.27
CA ASN A 133 -11.01 1.58 -6.94
C ASN A 133 -11.27 3.08 -6.77
N ASP A 134 -10.84 3.88 -7.74
CA ASP A 134 -10.96 5.34 -7.74
C ASP A 134 -12.43 5.81 -7.64
N ASP A 135 -13.38 5.06 -8.21
CA ASP A 135 -14.81 5.38 -8.13
C ASP A 135 -15.36 5.24 -6.69
N VAL A 136 -14.75 4.39 -5.85
CA VAL A 136 -15.10 4.19 -4.44
C VAL A 136 -14.29 5.10 -3.52
N MET A 137 -13.02 5.31 -3.83
CA MET A 137 -12.10 6.07 -2.95
C MET A 137 -12.39 7.56 -2.98
N ARG A 138 -12.63 8.14 -4.14
CA ARG A 138 -12.84 9.59 -4.30
C ARG A 138 -13.99 10.18 -3.47
N PRO A 139 -15.16 9.54 -3.36
CA PRO A 139 -16.23 10.06 -2.49
C PRO A 139 -15.85 10.18 -1.02
N VAL A 140 -14.88 9.41 -0.55
CA VAL A 140 -14.42 9.38 0.85
C VAL A 140 -13.21 10.30 1.06
N TRP A 141 -12.21 10.20 0.17
CA TRP A 141 -10.90 10.82 0.34
C TRP A 141 -10.71 12.10 -0.47
N GLY A 142 -11.69 12.45 -1.33
CA GLY A 142 -11.59 13.59 -2.24
C GLY A 142 -10.89 13.24 -3.56
N ASP A 143 -10.87 14.22 -4.45
CA ASP A 143 -10.40 14.02 -5.82
C ASP A 143 -8.88 13.90 -5.95
N ASP A 144 -8.15 14.37 -4.95
CA ASP A 144 -6.68 14.38 -4.94
C ASP A 144 -6.17 13.62 -3.72
N TYR A 145 -6.45 12.34 -3.67
CA TYR A 145 -5.87 11.42 -2.70
C TYR A 145 -4.68 10.70 -3.30
N SER A 146 -3.84 10.17 -2.46
CA SER A 146 -2.74 9.28 -2.81
C SER A 146 -2.71 8.05 -1.92
N ILE A 147 -2.05 7.01 -2.41
CA ILE A 147 -1.81 5.79 -1.64
C ILE A 147 -0.42 5.85 -1.03
N CYS A 148 -0.36 5.76 0.27
CA CYS A 148 0.88 5.68 1.02
C CYS A 148 1.21 4.23 1.37
N CYS A 149 2.49 3.88 1.33
CA CYS A 149 2.93 2.53 1.61
C CYS A 149 2.32 1.54 0.60
N CYS A 150 1.55 0.58 1.09
CA CYS A 150 0.93 -0.44 0.24
C CYS A 150 -0.47 -0.03 -0.23
N VAL A 151 -1.33 0.41 0.71
CA VAL A 151 -2.78 0.55 0.49
C VAL A 151 -3.43 1.66 1.33
N SER A 152 -2.69 2.48 2.04
CA SER A 152 -3.26 3.50 2.92
C SER A 152 -3.59 4.76 2.13
N ALA A 153 -4.87 5.08 1.99
CA ALA A 153 -5.28 6.33 1.37
C ALA A 153 -5.02 7.52 2.29
N THR A 154 -4.55 8.62 1.70
CA THR A 154 -4.33 9.90 2.37
C THR A 154 -4.71 11.06 1.45
N GLN A 155 -5.17 12.17 2.01
CA GLN A 155 -5.37 13.38 1.23
C GLN A 155 -4.02 14.05 0.97
N THR A 156 -3.67 14.22 -0.30
CA THR A 156 -2.38 14.76 -0.72
C THR A 156 -2.13 16.14 -0.12
N GLY A 157 -1.01 16.30 0.58
CA GLY A 157 -0.60 17.55 1.23
C GLY A 157 -1.37 17.93 2.50
N LYS A 158 -2.33 17.12 2.96
CA LYS A 158 -3.11 17.36 4.18
C LYS A 158 -2.94 16.30 5.24
N GLU A 159 -2.69 15.09 4.83
CA GLU A 159 -2.59 13.94 5.71
C GLU A 159 -1.27 13.21 5.47
N MET A 160 -0.86 12.48 6.48
CA MET A 160 0.28 11.57 6.39
C MET A 160 -0.09 10.24 7.05
N GLN A 161 0.52 9.17 6.59
CA GLN A 161 0.42 7.90 7.27
C GLN A 161 1.23 7.92 8.57
N PHE A 162 0.55 7.74 9.70
CA PHE A 162 1.18 7.57 10.99
C PHE A 162 1.43 6.08 11.26
N PHE A 163 2.68 5.66 11.14
CA PHE A 163 3.09 4.27 11.27
C PHE A 163 3.63 3.98 12.67
N GLY A 164 2.78 4.17 13.70
CA GLY A 164 3.19 4.13 15.11
C GLY A 164 3.10 2.77 15.78
N ALA A 165 2.21 1.89 15.32
CA ALA A 165 2.01 0.58 15.94
C ALA A 165 1.52 -0.47 14.92
N ARG A 166 1.68 -1.75 15.28
CA ARG A 166 1.14 -2.89 14.53
C ARG A 166 0.33 -3.79 15.44
N ALA A 167 -0.75 -4.32 14.93
CA ALA A 167 -1.60 -5.29 15.60
C ALA A 167 -1.58 -6.62 14.85
N ASN A 168 -1.39 -7.72 15.58
CA ASN A 168 -1.46 -9.06 15.01
C ASN A 168 -2.86 -9.64 15.19
N LEU A 169 -3.72 -9.49 14.18
CA LEU A 169 -5.09 -9.97 14.22
C LEU A 169 -5.19 -11.50 14.32
N ALA A 170 -4.26 -12.23 13.74
CA ALA A 170 -4.23 -13.70 13.85
C ALA A 170 -4.01 -14.17 15.29
N LYS A 171 -3.31 -13.39 16.10
CA LYS A 171 -3.17 -13.67 17.55
C LYS A 171 -4.50 -13.61 18.29
N CYS A 172 -5.43 -12.74 17.91
CA CYS A 172 -6.76 -12.69 18.52
C CYS A 172 -7.48 -14.02 18.36
N LEU A 173 -7.39 -14.66 17.20
CA LEU A 173 -7.95 -15.98 16.96
C LEU A 173 -7.31 -17.02 17.89
N THR A 174 -5.98 -17.06 17.96
CA THR A 174 -5.30 -18.01 18.85
C THR A 174 -5.60 -17.76 20.33
N TYR A 175 -5.72 -16.49 20.74
CA TYR A 175 -6.09 -16.13 22.12
C TYR A 175 -7.55 -16.47 22.47
N ALA A 176 -8.46 -16.36 21.51
CA ALA A 176 -9.84 -16.80 21.70
C ALA A 176 -9.94 -18.29 22.03
N VAL A 177 -9.06 -19.10 21.45
CA VAL A 177 -8.98 -20.55 21.71
C VAL A 177 -8.21 -20.86 23.00
N SER A 178 -7.05 -20.21 23.21
CA SER A 178 -6.15 -20.48 24.33
C SER A 178 -6.55 -19.78 25.65
N GLY A 179 -7.66 -19.03 25.65
CA GLY A 179 -8.08 -18.24 26.81
C GLY A 179 -7.19 -17.01 27.08
N GLY A 180 -6.61 -16.44 26.07
CA GLY A 180 -5.76 -15.24 26.14
C GLY A 180 -4.28 -15.54 26.40
N VAL A 181 -3.86 -16.79 26.42
CA VAL A 181 -2.47 -17.20 26.67
C VAL A 181 -1.70 -17.25 25.36
N ASP A 182 -0.54 -16.61 25.32
CA ASP A 182 0.34 -16.67 24.16
C ASP A 182 1.00 -18.05 24.04
N SER A 183 0.92 -18.65 22.86
CA SER A 183 1.44 -20.01 22.62
C SER A 183 2.97 -20.11 22.69
N LYS A 184 3.68 -19.01 22.44
CA LYS A 184 5.14 -18.95 22.43
C LYS A 184 5.71 -18.61 23.81
N THR A 185 5.22 -17.54 24.44
CA THR A 185 5.73 -17.05 25.73
C THR A 185 5.07 -17.74 26.90
N ARG A 186 3.89 -18.35 26.71
CA ARG A 186 3.06 -18.96 27.77
C ARG A 186 2.51 -17.93 28.78
N GLU A 187 2.56 -16.68 28.45
CA GLU A 187 2.07 -15.58 29.29
C GLU A 187 0.60 -15.23 28.96
N GLN A 188 -0.11 -14.74 29.96
CA GLN A 188 -1.46 -14.18 29.77
C GLN A 188 -1.32 -12.81 29.11
N CYS A 189 -1.60 -12.73 27.82
CA CYS A 189 -1.51 -11.49 27.05
C CYS A 189 -2.84 -10.83 26.78
N GLY A 190 -3.88 -11.60 26.47
CA GLY A 190 -5.24 -11.12 26.21
C GLY A 190 -6.20 -11.30 27.39
N PRO A 191 -7.49 -10.94 27.23
CA PRO A 191 -8.53 -11.22 28.19
C PRO A 191 -8.55 -12.71 28.59
N LYS A 192 -8.74 -12.94 29.88
CA LYS A 192 -8.70 -14.30 30.43
C LYS A 192 -10.04 -14.98 30.25
N TYR A 193 -10.04 -16.08 29.50
CA TYR A 193 -11.16 -17.00 29.38
C TYR A 193 -10.79 -18.37 29.93
N ARG A 194 -11.83 -19.15 30.26
CA ARG A 194 -11.62 -20.58 30.49
C ARG A 194 -11.07 -21.22 29.22
N ALA A 195 -10.02 -22.03 29.37
CA ALA A 195 -9.48 -22.78 28.24
C ALA A 195 -10.59 -23.64 27.61
N VAL A 196 -10.49 -23.82 26.29
CA VAL A 196 -11.38 -24.74 25.58
C VAL A 196 -11.06 -26.15 26.03
N GLU A 197 -12.06 -26.84 26.53
CA GLU A 197 -11.95 -28.25 26.93
C GLU A 197 -12.51 -29.12 25.80
N GLY A 198 -11.72 -30.10 25.36
CA GLY A 198 -12.09 -31.02 24.28
C GLY A 198 -11.65 -30.56 22.89
N ASP A 199 -12.03 -31.28 21.88
CA ASP A 199 -11.55 -31.12 20.52
C ASP A 199 -12.44 -30.24 19.63
N VAL A 200 -13.55 -29.74 20.17
CA VAL A 200 -14.54 -28.96 19.43
C VAL A 200 -14.86 -27.67 20.15
N LEU A 201 -14.79 -26.55 19.44
CA LEU A 201 -15.30 -25.25 19.83
C LEU A 201 -16.38 -24.84 18.83
N THR A 202 -17.59 -24.62 19.33
CA THR A 202 -18.71 -24.20 18.48
C THR A 202 -18.51 -22.76 18.01
N TYR A 203 -19.13 -22.38 16.90
CA TYR A 203 -19.09 -21.01 16.40
C TYR A 203 -19.66 -20.01 17.43
N ASP A 204 -20.75 -20.37 18.09
CA ASP A 204 -21.43 -19.51 19.08
C ASP A 204 -20.60 -19.30 20.36
N GLU A 205 -19.72 -20.25 20.69
CA GLU A 205 -18.75 -20.10 21.78
C GLU A 205 -17.51 -19.35 21.35
N PHE A 206 -17.07 -19.56 20.10
CA PHE A 206 -15.86 -18.93 19.54
C PHE A 206 -16.06 -17.42 19.30
N MET A 207 -17.15 -17.02 18.65
CA MET A 207 -17.33 -15.64 18.21
C MET A 207 -17.32 -14.61 19.34
N PRO A 208 -18.02 -14.79 20.45
CA PRO A 208 -17.93 -13.84 21.58
C PRO A 208 -16.50 -13.68 22.10
N ARG A 209 -15.77 -14.78 22.26
CA ARG A 209 -14.38 -14.75 22.70
C ARG A 209 -13.48 -14.02 21.70
N PHE A 210 -13.66 -14.28 20.42
CA PHE A 210 -12.90 -13.61 19.36
C PHE A 210 -13.18 -12.11 19.34
N MET A 211 -14.43 -11.70 19.45
CA MET A 211 -14.81 -10.29 19.47
C MET A 211 -14.24 -9.57 20.69
N ASP A 212 -14.28 -10.17 21.88
CA ASP A 212 -13.67 -9.59 23.07
C ASP A 212 -12.15 -9.43 22.94
N MET A 213 -11.48 -10.40 22.29
CA MET A 213 -10.04 -10.27 21.98
C MET A 213 -9.79 -9.13 20.99
N MET A 214 -10.65 -8.95 20.00
CA MET A 214 -10.55 -7.85 19.03
C MET A 214 -10.78 -6.50 19.72
N ASP A 215 -11.79 -6.37 20.58
CA ASP A 215 -12.08 -5.15 21.33
C ASP A 215 -10.95 -4.78 22.28
N TRP A 216 -10.40 -5.78 22.98
CA TRP A 216 -9.22 -5.58 23.80
C TRP A 216 -8.02 -5.10 22.98
N LEU A 217 -7.71 -5.76 21.85
CA LEU A 217 -6.61 -5.39 20.99
C LEU A 217 -6.79 -3.98 20.41
N ALA A 218 -7.99 -3.65 19.95
CA ALA A 218 -8.33 -2.32 19.46
C ALA A 218 -8.10 -1.24 20.54
N GLY A 219 -8.56 -1.51 21.76
CA GLY A 219 -8.34 -0.61 22.91
C GLY A 219 -6.86 -0.41 23.23
N VAL A 220 -6.05 -1.47 23.23
CA VAL A 220 -4.60 -1.39 23.45
C VAL A 220 -3.94 -0.64 22.31
N TYR A 221 -4.32 -0.92 21.05
CA TYR A 221 -3.78 -0.28 19.86
C TYR A 221 -4.03 1.23 19.86
N VAL A 222 -5.25 1.67 20.10
CA VAL A 222 -5.61 3.09 20.17
C VAL A 222 -4.89 3.80 21.32
N LYS A 223 -4.81 3.19 22.50
CA LYS A 223 -4.05 3.75 23.63
C LYS A 223 -2.56 3.89 23.30
N THR A 224 -1.99 2.91 22.62
CA THR A 224 -0.58 2.97 22.19
C THR A 224 -0.36 4.11 21.20
N LEU A 225 -1.20 4.26 20.19
CA LEU A 225 -1.11 5.36 19.22
C LEU A 225 -1.26 6.72 19.88
N ASN A 226 -2.22 6.88 20.79
CA ASN A 226 -2.42 8.12 21.54
C ASN A 226 -1.20 8.47 22.40
N LEU A 227 -0.61 7.46 23.07
CA LEU A 227 0.60 7.67 23.84
C LEU A 227 1.77 8.12 22.99
N ILE A 228 2.01 7.45 21.86
CA ILE A 228 3.09 7.82 20.93
C ILE A 228 2.86 9.23 20.39
N HIS A 229 1.63 9.56 19.98
CA HIS A 229 1.29 10.90 19.49
C HIS A 229 1.49 11.98 20.57
N TYR A 230 1.18 11.68 21.82
CA TYR A 230 1.40 12.61 22.94
C TYR A 230 2.89 12.84 23.26
N MET A 231 3.74 11.85 22.98
CA MET A 231 5.18 11.94 23.24
C MET A 231 5.96 12.67 22.14
N HIS A 232 5.38 12.87 20.96
CA HIS A 232 5.96 13.55 19.80
C HIS A 232 5.35 14.92 19.57
#